data_a6d2483d1d9bd16451fe6ce116b9d427
#
_entry.id   a6d2483d1d9bd16451fe6ce116b9d427
#
_cell.length_a   1.000
_cell.length_b   1.000
_cell.length_c   1.000
_cell.angle_alpha   90.00
_cell.angle_beta   90.00
_cell.angle_gamma   90.00
#
_symmetry.space_group_name_H-M   'P 1'
#
loop_
_entity.id
_entity.type
_entity.pdbx_description
1 polymer ?
#
loop_
_entity_poly.entity_id
_entity_poly.type
_entity_poly.pdbx_seq_one_letter_code
_entity_poly.pdbx_strand_id
1 'polypeptide(L)'
;MEEVDHNRSARIHFYQMGLWNRDGYIYLDKKRPEVAWKVLTLESFYNRFKSIHGEREIEYVKIDIEGDEWTVLPQMIDSGILGRVKQLAMEVHFDGDDSVDDIRQRIGLLRSLKIRHGMIPFDYKSNLNSKGFVPAAPDKYSCAEIAYFNSKFKM
;
A
#
# COMPACT_ATOMS: atom_id res chain seq x y z
N MET A 1 -12.05 -21.98 -0.38
CA MET A 1 -11.25 -22.40 -1.57
C MET A 1 -10.09 -21.44 -1.62
N GLU A 2 -8.85 -21.91 -1.48
CA GLU A 2 -7.67 -21.05 -1.62
C GLU A 2 -7.51 -20.68 -3.08
N GLU A 3 -7.45 -19.39 -3.39
CA GLU A 3 -7.14 -18.96 -4.75
C GLU A 3 -5.64 -19.20 -5.01
N VAL A 4 -5.33 -19.94 -6.05
CA VAL A 4 -3.96 -20.18 -6.53
C VAL A 4 -3.61 -19.21 -7.65
N ASP A 5 -2.33 -19.10 -7.99
CA ASP A 5 -1.87 -18.28 -9.11
C ASP A 5 -2.66 -18.65 -10.38
N HIS A 6 -3.28 -17.68 -11.03
CA HIS A 6 -4.06 -17.89 -12.25
C HIS A 6 -4.15 -16.64 -13.12
N ASN A 7 -4.50 -16.85 -14.38
CA ASN A 7 -4.74 -15.78 -15.34
C ASN A 7 -6.24 -15.49 -15.44
N ARG A 8 -6.65 -14.27 -15.17
CA ARG A 8 -8.01 -13.80 -15.42
C ARG A 8 -8.25 -13.42 -16.87
N SER A 9 -7.19 -13.02 -17.57
CA SER A 9 -7.19 -12.75 -19.02
C SER A 9 -5.74 -12.80 -19.55
N ALA A 10 -5.55 -12.56 -20.83
CA ALA A 10 -4.20 -12.45 -21.42
C ALA A 10 -3.34 -11.31 -20.81
N ARG A 11 -3.96 -10.36 -20.07
CA ARG A 11 -3.27 -9.19 -19.51
C ARG A 11 -3.46 -9.05 -18.00
N ILE A 12 -4.26 -9.91 -17.36
CA ILE A 12 -4.56 -9.86 -15.94
C ILE A 12 -4.17 -11.19 -15.31
N HIS A 13 -3.20 -11.10 -14.40
CA HIS A 13 -2.65 -12.26 -13.70
C HIS A 13 -2.87 -12.06 -12.20
N PHE A 14 -3.35 -13.08 -11.53
CA PHE A 14 -3.44 -13.15 -10.09
C PHE A 14 -2.26 -13.98 -9.56
N TYR A 15 -1.63 -13.48 -8.51
CA TYR A 15 -0.58 -14.19 -7.79
C TYR A 15 -0.97 -14.30 -6.32
N GLN A 16 -0.94 -15.51 -5.80
CA GLN A 16 -1.24 -15.79 -4.38
C GLN A 16 -0.10 -15.31 -3.49
N MET A 17 0.10 -14.00 -3.44
CA MET A 17 1.12 -13.35 -2.64
C MET A 17 0.61 -11.99 -2.16
N GLY A 18 0.89 -11.67 -0.89
CA GLY A 18 0.55 -10.38 -0.30
C GLY A 18 1.71 -9.39 -0.34
N LEU A 19 1.38 -8.10 -0.24
CA LEU A 19 2.36 -7.04 -0.04
C LEU A 19 2.66 -6.89 1.45
N TRP A 20 3.96 -6.83 1.82
CA TRP A 20 4.40 -6.67 3.19
C TRP A 20 5.70 -5.86 3.29
N ASN A 21 6.16 -5.58 4.52
CA ASN A 21 7.43 -4.87 4.76
C ASN A 21 8.68 -5.75 4.69
N ARG A 22 8.52 -7.04 4.44
CA ARG A 22 9.61 -8.01 4.26
C ARG A 22 9.13 -9.19 3.43
N ASP A 23 10.06 -9.92 2.85
CA ASP A 23 9.77 -11.19 2.19
C ASP A 23 9.61 -12.32 3.22
N GLY A 24 8.75 -13.28 2.93
CA GLY A 24 8.57 -14.45 3.77
C GLY A 24 7.13 -14.92 3.88
N TYR A 25 6.76 -15.31 5.08
CA TYR A 25 5.42 -15.73 5.42
C TYR A 25 4.92 -14.99 6.65
N ILE A 26 3.62 -14.68 6.67
CA ILE A 26 2.90 -14.10 7.80
C ILE A 26 1.66 -14.93 8.11
N TYR A 27 1.21 -14.85 9.38
CA TYR A 27 0.06 -15.55 9.90
C TYR A 27 -0.93 -14.51 10.41
N LEU A 28 -1.90 -14.12 9.58
CA LEU A 28 -2.85 -13.06 9.90
C LEU A 28 -4.07 -13.58 10.67
N ASP A 29 -4.49 -14.80 10.38
CA ASP A 29 -5.67 -15.38 11.00
C ASP A 29 -5.31 -16.14 12.28
N LYS A 30 -5.56 -15.53 13.43
CA LYS A 30 -5.34 -16.16 14.76
C LYS A 30 -6.16 -17.43 14.98
N LYS A 31 -7.27 -17.61 14.24
CA LYS A 31 -8.14 -18.81 14.31
C LYS A 31 -7.63 -19.94 13.42
N ARG A 32 -6.77 -19.62 12.46
CA ARG A 32 -6.16 -20.58 11.53
C ARG A 32 -4.66 -20.35 11.47
N PRO A 33 -3.94 -20.62 12.55
CA PRO A 33 -2.50 -20.36 12.65
C PRO A 33 -1.66 -21.23 11.69
N GLU A 34 -2.25 -22.25 11.11
CA GLU A 34 -1.62 -23.10 10.09
C GLU A 34 -1.62 -22.47 8.71
N VAL A 35 -2.42 -21.42 8.48
CA VAL A 35 -2.49 -20.75 7.18
C VAL A 35 -1.43 -19.66 7.11
N ALA A 36 -0.34 -19.97 6.43
CA ALA A 36 0.74 -19.03 6.15
C ALA A 36 0.49 -18.28 4.83
N TRP A 37 0.51 -16.97 4.89
CA TRP A 37 0.41 -16.11 3.71
C TRP A 37 1.81 -15.75 3.22
N LYS A 38 2.12 -16.12 1.97
CA LYS A 38 3.35 -15.69 1.33
C LYS A 38 3.29 -14.20 1.06
N VAL A 39 4.33 -13.48 1.46
CA VAL A 39 4.40 -12.02 1.30
C VAL A 39 5.74 -11.60 0.73
N LEU A 40 5.73 -10.49 0.01
CA LEU A 40 6.89 -9.86 -0.59
C LEU A 40 6.82 -8.35 -0.37
N THR A 41 7.99 -7.72 -0.37
CA THR A 41 8.08 -6.26 -0.50
C THR A 41 7.73 -5.82 -1.92
N LEU A 42 7.37 -4.54 -2.12
CA LEU A 42 7.12 -4.01 -3.47
C LEU A 42 8.36 -4.14 -4.37
N GLU A 43 9.54 -3.93 -3.80
CA GLU A 43 10.81 -4.12 -4.52
C GLU A 43 11.00 -5.57 -4.97
N SER A 44 10.68 -6.55 -4.10
CA SER A 44 10.76 -7.98 -4.44
C SER A 44 9.72 -8.37 -5.49
N PHE A 45 8.52 -7.80 -5.44
CA PHE A 45 7.54 -7.94 -6.53
C PHE A 45 8.11 -7.42 -7.85
N TYR A 46 8.66 -6.21 -7.87
CA TYR A 46 9.27 -5.63 -9.05
C TYR A 46 10.37 -6.55 -9.62
N ASN A 47 11.29 -7.00 -8.77
CA ASN A 47 12.40 -7.86 -9.18
C ASN A 47 11.92 -9.23 -9.69
N ARG A 48 10.88 -9.82 -9.07
CA ARG A 48 10.28 -11.08 -9.49
C ARG A 48 9.68 -10.98 -10.89
N PHE A 49 9.02 -9.88 -11.23
CA PHE A 49 8.37 -9.70 -12.51
C PHE A 49 9.25 -9.08 -13.60
N LYS A 50 10.47 -8.71 -13.24
CA LYS A 50 11.46 -8.14 -14.18
C LYS A 50 11.74 -9.05 -15.38
N SER A 51 11.73 -10.37 -15.20
CA SER A 51 11.88 -11.36 -16.28
C SER A 51 10.72 -11.32 -17.28
N ILE A 52 9.54 -10.87 -16.89
CA ILE A 52 8.33 -10.76 -17.71
C ILE A 52 8.22 -9.39 -18.37
N HIS A 53 8.47 -8.33 -17.61
CA HIS A 53 8.23 -6.95 -18.03
C HIS A 53 9.49 -6.18 -18.43
N GLY A 54 10.68 -6.76 -18.22
CA GLY A 54 11.93 -6.05 -18.33
C GLY A 54 12.12 -5.04 -17.18
N GLU A 55 13.06 -4.10 -17.34
CA GLU A 55 13.32 -3.03 -16.36
C GLU A 55 12.43 -1.80 -16.59
N ARG A 56 11.15 -2.01 -16.88
CA ARG A 56 10.21 -0.92 -17.09
C ARG A 56 9.82 -0.29 -15.76
N GLU A 57 9.44 0.98 -15.82
CA GLU A 57 8.82 1.66 -14.70
C GLU A 57 7.43 1.09 -14.43
N ILE A 58 6.98 1.17 -13.18
CA ILE A 58 5.65 0.76 -12.77
C ILE A 58 4.68 1.91 -13.09
N GLU A 59 3.75 1.68 -13.99
CA GLU A 59 2.78 2.71 -14.40
C GLU A 59 1.87 3.11 -13.24
N TYR A 60 1.37 2.11 -12.49
CA TYR A 60 0.41 2.33 -11.42
C TYR A 60 0.51 1.25 -10.35
N VAL A 61 0.47 1.68 -9.10
CA VAL A 61 0.32 0.81 -7.93
C VAL A 61 -0.95 1.23 -7.18
N LYS A 62 -1.85 0.29 -6.92
CA LYS A 62 -2.97 0.47 -5.97
C LYS A 62 -2.68 -0.38 -4.74
N ILE A 63 -2.80 0.21 -3.56
CA ILE A 63 -2.68 -0.46 -2.26
C ILE A 63 -3.98 -0.24 -1.49
N ASP A 64 -4.51 -1.34 -0.98
CA ASP A 64 -5.69 -1.39 -0.16
C ASP A 64 -5.59 -2.69 0.64
N ILE A 65 -5.03 -2.62 1.83
CA ILE A 65 -4.63 -3.77 2.65
C ILE A 65 -5.09 -3.64 4.11
N GLU A 66 -6.22 -2.93 4.30
CA GLU A 66 -7.03 -2.97 5.52
C GLU A 66 -6.25 -2.59 6.81
N GLY A 67 -5.44 -1.52 6.75
CA GLY A 67 -4.68 -0.98 7.88
C GLY A 67 -3.18 -1.31 7.87
N ASP A 68 -2.76 -2.30 7.12
CA ASP A 68 -1.34 -2.67 7.00
C ASP A 68 -0.51 -1.73 6.11
N GLU A 69 -1.13 -0.67 5.54
CA GLU A 69 -0.45 0.38 4.80
C GLU A 69 0.68 1.01 5.63
N TRP A 70 0.44 1.19 6.93
CA TRP A 70 1.40 1.79 7.85
C TRP A 70 2.60 0.89 8.16
N THR A 71 2.43 -0.42 7.99
CA THR A 71 3.50 -1.42 8.09
C THR A 71 4.36 -1.45 6.82
N VAL A 72 3.74 -1.29 5.65
CA VAL A 72 4.38 -1.44 4.34
C VAL A 72 5.06 -0.14 3.88
N LEU A 73 4.42 1.01 4.10
CA LEU A 73 4.86 2.29 3.58
C LEU A 73 6.28 2.71 3.98
N PRO A 74 6.73 2.53 5.24
CA PRO A 74 8.12 2.81 5.63
C PRO A 74 9.14 2.06 4.77
N GLN A 75 8.92 0.76 4.54
CA GLN A 75 9.81 -0.06 3.71
C GLN A 75 9.82 0.42 2.25
N MET A 76 8.67 0.76 1.67
CA MET A 76 8.59 1.28 0.31
C MET A 76 9.34 2.62 0.16
N ILE A 77 9.27 3.48 1.19
CA ILE A 77 9.99 4.74 1.24
C ILE A 77 11.50 4.50 1.32
N ASP A 78 11.93 3.60 2.21
CA ASP A 78 13.36 3.42 2.49
C ASP A 78 14.09 2.61 1.40
N SER A 79 13.42 1.68 0.74
CA SER A 79 13.99 0.91 -0.39
C SER A 79 14.22 1.76 -1.65
N GLY A 80 13.54 2.90 -1.76
CA GLY A 80 13.61 3.73 -2.96
C GLY A 80 12.80 3.22 -4.16
N ILE A 81 12.06 2.11 -4.02
CA ILE A 81 11.25 1.52 -5.10
C ILE A 81 10.21 2.51 -5.67
N LEU A 82 9.75 3.45 -4.84
CA LEU A 82 8.84 4.51 -5.27
C LEU A 82 9.42 5.41 -6.36
N GLY A 83 10.75 5.46 -6.49
CA GLY A 83 11.41 6.14 -7.59
C GLY A 83 11.15 5.53 -8.98
N ARG A 84 10.59 4.30 -9.04
CA ARG A 84 10.18 3.60 -10.26
C ARG A 84 8.67 3.59 -10.48
N VAL A 85 7.89 4.14 -9.55
CA VAL A 85 6.42 4.17 -9.61
C VAL A 85 5.97 5.51 -10.16
N LYS A 86 5.20 5.51 -11.25
CA LYS A 86 4.66 6.73 -11.85
C LYS A 86 3.44 7.25 -11.11
N GLN A 87 2.54 6.35 -10.72
CA GLN A 87 1.34 6.70 -9.96
C GLN A 87 1.11 5.70 -8.83
N LEU A 88 0.74 6.23 -7.66
CA LEU A 88 0.40 5.45 -6.48
C LEU A 88 -0.97 5.88 -5.98
N ALA A 89 -1.90 4.94 -5.85
CA ALA A 89 -3.13 5.15 -5.11
C ALA A 89 -3.17 4.24 -3.89
N MET A 90 -3.59 4.78 -2.76
CA MET A 90 -3.72 4.03 -1.52
C MET A 90 -5.05 4.36 -0.86
N GLU A 91 -5.74 3.34 -0.36
CA GLU A 91 -6.67 3.54 0.75
C GLU A 91 -5.85 3.50 2.04
N VAL A 92 -6.06 4.48 2.90
CA VAL A 92 -5.40 4.55 4.21
C VAL A 92 -6.42 4.41 5.30
N HIS A 93 -6.11 3.59 6.29
CA HIS A 93 -6.99 3.27 7.41
C HIS A 93 -6.41 3.81 8.72
N PHE A 94 -7.27 4.46 9.51
CA PHE A 94 -6.96 4.89 10.87
C PHE A 94 -7.83 4.09 11.84
N ASP A 95 -7.22 3.50 12.85
CA ASP A 95 -7.92 2.65 13.79
C ASP A 95 -8.58 3.45 14.91
N GLY A 96 -9.63 2.88 15.50
CA GLY A 96 -10.38 3.53 16.57
C GLY A 96 -9.58 3.72 17.86
N ASP A 97 -8.50 2.98 18.04
CA ASP A 97 -7.58 3.05 19.19
C ASP A 97 -6.30 3.84 18.90
N ASP A 98 -6.18 4.41 17.69
CA ASP A 98 -5.05 5.28 17.33
C ASP A 98 -4.95 6.49 18.27
N SER A 99 -3.79 6.65 18.89
CA SER A 99 -3.47 7.86 19.64
C SER A 99 -3.24 9.07 18.70
N VAL A 100 -3.25 10.25 19.25
CA VAL A 100 -2.89 11.47 18.50
C VAL A 100 -1.47 11.39 17.92
N ASP A 101 -0.58 10.72 18.61
CA ASP A 101 0.82 10.58 18.16
C ASP A 101 0.93 9.56 17.02
N ASP A 102 0.15 8.47 17.06
CA ASP A 102 0.05 7.51 15.93
C ASP A 102 -0.45 8.24 14.68
N ILE A 103 -1.51 9.02 14.79
CA ILE A 103 -2.06 9.80 13.67
C ILE A 103 -1.02 10.80 13.13
N ARG A 104 -0.29 11.48 14.00
CA ARG A 104 0.79 12.41 13.58
C ARG A 104 1.91 11.68 12.84
N GLN A 105 2.31 10.51 13.32
CA GLN A 105 3.33 9.69 12.69
C GLN A 105 2.88 9.23 11.29
N ARG A 106 1.65 8.71 11.18
CA ARG A 106 1.06 8.30 9.90
C ARG A 106 0.97 9.45 8.90
N ILE A 107 0.51 10.63 9.33
CA ILE A 107 0.52 11.84 8.49
C ILE A 107 1.96 12.24 8.10
N GLY A 108 2.91 12.08 9.00
CA GLY A 108 4.34 12.30 8.71
C GLY A 108 4.85 11.41 7.59
N LEU A 109 4.47 10.12 7.60
CA LEU A 109 4.80 9.18 6.52
C LEU A 109 4.22 9.61 5.17
N LEU A 110 2.94 10.01 5.12
CA LEU A 110 2.31 10.50 3.89
C LEU A 110 3.03 11.75 3.33
N ARG A 111 3.44 12.66 4.21
CA ARG A 111 4.23 13.85 3.82
C ARG A 111 5.60 13.47 3.28
N SER A 112 6.22 12.43 3.82
CA SER A 112 7.54 11.97 3.38
C SER A 112 7.54 11.43 1.96
N LEU A 113 6.42 10.92 1.45
CA LEU A 113 6.25 10.53 0.06
C LEU A 113 6.57 11.68 -0.90
N LYS A 114 6.06 12.87 -0.62
CA LYS A 114 6.37 14.07 -1.40
C LYS A 114 7.82 14.50 -1.24
N ILE A 115 8.29 14.59 0.01
CA ILE A 115 9.60 15.17 0.32
C ILE A 115 10.74 14.28 -0.19
N ARG A 116 10.64 12.96 -0.01
CA ARG A 116 11.72 12.01 -0.35
C ARG A 116 11.63 11.47 -1.77
N HIS A 117 10.42 11.34 -2.33
CA HIS A 117 10.20 10.64 -3.59
C HIS A 117 9.48 11.46 -4.66
N GLY A 118 9.11 12.71 -4.35
CA GLY A 118 8.41 13.57 -5.33
C GLY A 118 7.00 13.12 -5.67
N MET A 119 6.39 12.30 -4.81
CA MET A 119 5.00 11.87 -4.94
C MET A 119 4.05 13.01 -4.60
N ILE A 120 3.46 13.64 -5.59
CA ILE A 120 2.55 14.76 -5.44
C ILE A 120 1.12 14.24 -5.35
N PRO A 121 0.39 14.49 -4.25
CA PRO A 121 -1.01 14.12 -4.17
C PRO A 121 -1.82 14.97 -5.15
N PHE A 122 -2.75 14.35 -5.89
CA PHE A 122 -3.60 15.04 -6.87
C PHE A 122 -5.09 14.71 -6.71
N ASP A 123 -5.41 13.65 -5.98
CA ASP A 123 -6.80 13.29 -5.68
C ASP A 123 -6.92 12.74 -4.26
N TYR A 124 -8.09 12.98 -3.66
CA TYR A 124 -8.41 12.55 -2.31
C TYR A 124 -9.91 12.30 -2.19
N LYS A 125 -10.27 11.17 -1.63
CA LYS A 125 -11.67 10.82 -1.37
C LYS A 125 -11.82 10.15 0.00
N SER A 126 -12.62 10.74 0.88
CA SER A 126 -13.00 10.10 2.15
C SER A 126 -14.01 8.98 1.92
N ASN A 127 -13.85 7.88 2.63
CA ASN A 127 -14.87 6.85 2.70
C ASN A 127 -15.99 7.30 3.64
N LEU A 128 -17.13 7.70 3.08
CA LEU A 128 -18.26 8.29 3.83
C LEU A 128 -18.82 7.34 4.89
N ASN A 129 -18.68 6.03 4.71
CA ASN A 129 -19.16 5.02 5.65
C ASN A 129 -18.26 4.86 6.88
N SER A 130 -17.07 5.46 6.89
CA SER A 130 -16.08 5.36 7.98
C SER A 130 -16.08 6.55 8.93
N LYS A 131 -17.11 7.40 8.90
CA LYS A 131 -17.19 8.60 9.75
C LYS A 131 -17.37 8.22 11.24
N GLY A 132 -16.63 8.91 12.10
CA GLY A 132 -16.76 8.79 13.56
C GLY A 132 -16.04 7.58 14.18
N PHE A 133 -15.32 6.80 13.41
CA PHE A 133 -14.59 5.63 13.92
C PHE A 133 -13.28 5.96 14.65
N VAL A 134 -12.78 7.17 14.53
CA VAL A 134 -11.55 7.64 15.21
C VAL A 134 -11.93 8.53 16.40
N PRO A 135 -11.83 8.06 17.65
CA PRO A 135 -12.24 8.86 18.82
C PRO A 135 -11.46 10.17 18.98
N ALA A 136 -10.18 10.19 18.60
CA ALA A 136 -9.34 11.41 18.62
C ALA A 136 -9.79 12.45 17.58
N ALA A 137 -10.65 12.08 16.62
CA ALA A 137 -11.13 12.94 15.55
C ALA A 137 -12.56 12.52 15.11
N PRO A 138 -13.59 12.69 15.99
CA PRO A 138 -14.91 12.11 15.80
C PRO A 138 -15.67 12.65 14.57
N ASP A 139 -15.29 13.82 14.07
CA ASP A 139 -15.87 14.43 12.86
C ASP A 139 -15.18 14.01 11.57
N LYS A 140 -14.16 13.15 11.67
CA LYS A 140 -13.35 12.71 10.54
C LYS A 140 -13.69 11.29 10.13
N TYR A 141 -13.15 10.91 8.98
CA TYR A 141 -13.28 9.58 8.41
C TYR A 141 -12.06 8.76 8.77
N SER A 142 -12.26 7.49 9.12
CA SER A 142 -11.16 6.56 9.41
C SER A 142 -10.49 6.00 8.14
N CYS A 143 -11.16 6.07 6.99
CA CYS A 143 -10.61 5.59 5.73
C CYS A 143 -10.67 6.68 4.66
N ALA A 144 -9.61 6.76 3.87
CA ALA A 144 -9.54 7.68 2.74
C ALA A 144 -8.68 7.12 1.61
N GLU A 145 -9.13 7.31 0.38
CA GLU A 145 -8.30 7.08 -0.80
C GLU A 145 -7.48 8.33 -1.11
N ILE A 146 -6.20 8.13 -1.39
CA ILE A 146 -5.28 9.21 -1.79
C ILE A 146 -4.54 8.75 -3.04
N ALA A 147 -4.53 9.57 -4.08
CA ALA A 147 -3.80 9.30 -5.30
C ALA A 147 -2.64 10.29 -5.48
N TYR A 148 -1.49 9.75 -5.88
CA TYR A 148 -0.25 10.49 -6.10
C TYR A 148 0.27 10.25 -7.52
N PHE A 149 0.85 11.28 -8.11
CA PHE A 149 1.74 11.13 -9.24
C PHE A 149 3.19 11.43 -8.83
N ASN A 150 4.14 10.76 -9.47
CA ASN A 150 5.55 10.99 -9.23
C ASN A 150 6.07 12.09 -10.18
N SER A 151 6.46 13.23 -9.62
CA SER A 151 6.93 14.39 -10.37
C SER A 151 8.25 14.18 -11.14
N LYS A 152 8.95 13.06 -10.88
CA LYS A 152 10.11 12.63 -11.65
C LYS A 152 9.76 12.27 -13.10
N PHE A 153 8.54 11.78 -13.32
CA PHE A 153 8.06 11.41 -14.64
C PHE A 153 7.25 12.58 -15.21
N LYS A 154 7.67 13.07 -16.37
CA LYS A 154 6.88 14.09 -17.09
C LYS A 154 5.59 13.45 -17.57
N MET A 155 4.46 14.09 -17.25
CA MET A 155 3.19 13.78 -17.87
C MET A 155 3.17 14.29 -19.32
#